data_6a5abadca370998301858a104d37f3e6
#
_entry.id   6a5abadca370998301858a104d37f3e6
#
_cell.length_a   1.000
_cell.length_b   1.000
_cell.length_c   1.000
_cell.angle_alpha   90.00
_cell.angle_beta   90.00
_cell.angle_gamma   90.00
#
_symmetry.space_group_name_H-M   'P 1'
#
loop_
_entity.id
_entity.type
_entity.pdbx_description
1 polymer ?
#
loop_
_entity_poly.entity_id
_entity_poly.type
_entity_poly.pdbx_seq_one_letter_code
_entity_poly.pdbx_strand_id
1 'polypeptide(L)'
;MIRDINFGYAALLLIPGLLLTFSLSRVIRQFFYHRRVKAAGGVHAPSSSNNPITLLKFILETADALKKNKLLENYNSSIDKYKTVSCPNCIEMNLTGDQRNILTREPEHIKTVLTGKFADYGKGPEFHDLWSPFLGDSIFTTDGKQWSNSRNLIRPMFAKNRVSDLDIFERRTQIMLGLFAPAGQAFDLMNLFYRLTIDITTEFLLGQSINSLENPKGDFVDAFEEVQRIQMLLTTIGPLHHFYPRRAYKRGIKVIDNFVLPFVRKALELPEEELQKLSRSERSFTFLHSLALFTRDPKVIRDQIVAVLLAGRDTTASTLSWTFYELANYPKVYAKLRAEVLATLGEDGRPTYDDLKSMKYLRNTINETLRLYPAVPFNVRSAIADTTLPTGGGPDGDLPITVLKNDIVIYSALAMQRRKDLYPPVSDTFADPAIFSPERWESWQPKPWTYVPFNGGPRICIGQNFALAEISYAVARMVQKYERMEYAGNWAGQEYRTEIVGCPDQGVPVRFFEAGSKAQ
;
A
#
# COMPACT_ATOMS: atom_id res chain seq x y z
N MET A 1 -0.50 6.67 -63.47
CA MET A 1 -0.71 5.25 -63.13
C MET A 1 -0.02 4.92 -61.80
N ILE A 2 -0.29 5.67 -60.71
CA ILE A 2 0.10 5.39 -59.31
C ILE A 2 -0.93 6.10 -58.44
N ARG A 3 -2.18 5.66 -58.51
CA ARG A 3 -3.25 6.33 -57.72
C ARG A 3 -4.33 5.45 -57.15
N ASP A 4 -4.14 4.12 -57.04
CA ASP A 4 -5.09 3.25 -56.37
C ASP A 4 -4.37 2.11 -55.62
N ILE A 5 -3.43 2.45 -54.74
CA ILE A 5 -3.04 1.53 -53.68
C ILE A 5 -4.19 1.56 -52.67
N ASN A 6 -5.07 0.57 -52.79
CA ASN A 6 -6.23 0.38 -51.94
C ASN A 6 -5.72 0.34 -50.49
N PHE A 7 -6.12 1.29 -49.65
CA PHE A 7 -5.68 1.42 -48.25
C PHE A 7 -5.82 0.09 -47.47
N GLY A 8 -6.75 -0.76 -47.89
CA GLY A 8 -6.94 -2.11 -47.35
C GLY A 8 -5.80 -3.07 -47.65
N TYR A 9 -5.20 -3.03 -48.85
CA TYR A 9 -4.05 -3.88 -49.21
C TYR A 9 -2.75 -3.42 -48.54
N ALA A 10 -2.56 -2.11 -48.41
CA ALA A 10 -1.41 -1.58 -47.69
C ALA A 10 -1.44 -1.94 -46.19
N ALA A 11 -2.62 -1.87 -45.55
CA ALA A 11 -2.82 -2.30 -44.15
C ALA A 11 -2.63 -3.83 -43.99
N LEU A 12 -3.08 -4.63 -44.95
CA LEU A 12 -2.92 -6.10 -44.96
C LEU A 12 -1.47 -6.55 -45.05
N LEU A 13 -0.57 -5.78 -45.63
CA LEU A 13 0.86 -6.07 -45.70
C LEU A 13 1.66 -5.40 -44.58
N LEU A 14 1.26 -4.20 -44.15
CA LEU A 14 1.95 -3.46 -43.09
C LEU A 14 1.79 -4.12 -41.71
N ILE A 15 0.60 -4.61 -41.36
CA ILE A 15 0.36 -5.25 -40.07
C ILE A 15 1.19 -6.54 -39.89
N PRO A 16 1.20 -7.50 -40.83
CA PRO A 16 2.08 -8.68 -40.76
C PRO A 16 3.56 -8.31 -40.75
N GLY A 17 3.97 -7.31 -41.56
CA GLY A 17 5.34 -6.81 -41.57
C GLY A 17 5.79 -6.23 -40.21
N LEU A 18 4.94 -5.43 -39.58
CA LEU A 18 5.18 -4.89 -38.24
C LEU A 18 5.21 -6.00 -37.17
N LEU A 19 4.31 -6.97 -37.25
CA LEU A 19 4.30 -8.12 -36.34
C LEU A 19 5.54 -8.98 -36.50
N LEU A 20 6.00 -9.19 -37.75
CA LEU A 20 7.22 -9.96 -38.02
C LEU A 20 8.47 -9.24 -37.50
N THR A 21 8.60 -7.93 -37.77
CA THR A 21 9.72 -7.13 -37.27
C THR A 21 9.74 -7.04 -35.75
N PHE A 22 8.58 -6.87 -35.11
CA PHE A 22 8.44 -6.93 -33.65
C PHE A 22 8.87 -8.30 -33.10
N SER A 23 8.39 -9.38 -33.70
CA SER A 23 8.71 -10.75 -33.26
C SER A 23 10.20 -11.05 -33.41
N LEU A 24 10.80 -10.68 -34.56
CA LEU A 24 12.24 -10.86 -34.82
C LEU A 24 13.08 -10.04 -33.83
N SER A 25 12.74 -8.76 -33.66
CA SER A 25 13.41 -7.89 -32.69
C SER A 25 13.36 -8.47 -31.27
N ARG A 26 12.20 -9.03 -30.88
CA ARG A 26 12.03 -9.66 -29.59
C ARG A 26 12.91 -10.91 -29.43
N VAL A 27 12.97 -11.78 -30.43
CA VAL A 27 13.82 -12.98 -30.40
C VAL A 27 15.30 -12.61 -30.29
N ILE A 28 15.74 -11.59 -31.03
CA ILE A 28 17.13 -11.09 -30.98
C ILE A 28 17.43 -10.53 -29.57
N ARG A 29 16.54 -9.69 -29.01
CA ARG A 29 16.70 -9.15 -27.66
C ARG A 29 16.74 -10.25 -26.60
N GLN A 30 15.85 -11.25 -26.71
CA GLN A 30 15.82 -12.40 -25.81
C GLN A 30 17.11 -13.23 -25.89
N PHE A 31 17.68 -13.41 -27.08
CA PHE A 31 18.95 -14.10 -27.25
C PHE A 31 20.09 -13.39 -26.52
N PHE A 32 20.23 -12.07 -26.70
CA PHE A 32 21.23 -11.28 -25.99
C PHE A 32 20.97 -11.25 -24.48
N TYR A 33 19.71 -11.19 -24.07
CA TYR A 33 19.32 -11.25 -22.67
C TYR A 33 19.78 -12.55 -22.01
N HIS A 34 19.49 -13.70 -22.61
CA HIS A 34 19.95 -15.00 -22.11
C HIS A 34 21.47 -15.10 -22.02
N ARG A 35 22.20 -14.54 -23.00
CA ARG A 35 23.66 -14.47 -22.93
C ARG A 35 24.15 -13.64 -21.74
N ARG A 36 23.51 -12.51 -21.45
CA ARG A 36 23.86 -11.67 -20.30
C ARG A 36 23.59 -12.39 -18.98
N VAL A 37 22.45 -13.05 -18.83
CA VAL A 37 22.12 -13.87 -17.64
C VAL A 37 23.20 -14.91 -17.41
N LYS A 38 23.60 -15.63 -18.46
CA LYS A 38 24.64 -16.65 -18.38
C LYS A 38 26.02 -16.08 -18.07
N ALA A 39 26.35 -14.93 -18.64
CA ALA A 39 27.62 -14.24 -18.38
C ALA A 39 27.70 -13.69 -16.93
N ALA A 40 26.56 -13.34 -16.32
CA ALA A 40 26.48 -12.92 -14.92
C ALA A 40 26.57 -14.09 -13.92
N GLY A 41 26.78 -15.32 -14.39
CA GLY A 41 26.99 -16.50 -13.54
C GLY A 41 25.76 -17.02 -12.81
N GLY A 42 24.56 -16.51 -13.14
CA GLY A 42 23.32 -16.95 -12.53
C GLY A 42 22.41 -17.71 -13.51
N VAL A 43 21.23 -18.02 -13.04
CA VAL A 43 20.22 -18.77 -13.78
C VAL A 43 18.89 -18.03 -13.84
N HIS A 44 17.99 -18.53 -14.67
CA HIS A 44 16.61 -18.04 -14.76
C HIS A 44 15.74 -18.63 -13.65
N ALA A 45 14.74 -17.88 -13.22
CA ALA A 45 13.61 -18.45 -12.48
C ALA A 45 12.72 -19.30 -13.44
N PRO A 46 11.86 -20.16 -12.90
CA PRO A 46 10.82 -20.82 -13.72
C PRO A 46 10.01 -19.78 -14.49
N SER A 47 9.81 -19.99 -15.78
CA SER A 47 9.22 -18.97 -16.64
C SER A 47 7.94 -19.42 -17.33
N SER A 48 7.05 -18.45 -17.57
CA SER A 48 5.95 -18.60 -18.53
C SER A 48 6.48 -18.63 -19.97
N SER A 49 5.68 -19.17 -20.89
CA SER A 49 5.99 -19.09 -22.32
C SER A 49 6.24 -17.64 -22.75
N ASN A 50 7.34 -17.41 -23.44
CA ASN A 50 7.77 -16.10 -23.95
C ASN A 50 7.05 -15.66 -25.24
N ASN A 51 5.81 -16.11 -25.47
CA ASN A 51 5.01 -15.78 -26.62
C ASN A 51 4.30 -14.43 -26.42
N PRO A 52 4.27 -13.50 -27.42
CA PRO A 52 3.53 -12.23 -27.33
C PRO A 52 2.04 -12.40 -27.00
N ILE A 53 1.41 -13.48 -27.46
CA ILE A 53 0.01 -13.78 -27.14
C ILE A 53 -0.15 -14.08 -25.66
N THR A 54 0.77 -14.83 -25.06
CA THR A 54 0.77 -15.11 -23.61
C THR A 54 0.93 -13.83 -22.79
N LEU A 55 1.78 -12.91 -23.26
CA LEU A 55 1.93 -11.60 -22.64
C LEU A 55 0.63 -10.79 -22.68
N LEU A 56 0.03 -10.64 -23.85
CA LEU A 56 -1.23 -9.89 -23.99
C LEU A 56 -2.33 -10.53 -23.12
N LYS A 57 -2.42 -11.87 -23.12
CA LYS A 57 -3.34 -12.60 -22.26
C LYS A 57 -3.10 -12.31 -20.80
N PHE A 58 -1.84 -12.32 -20.33
CA PHE A 58 -1.49 -12.00 -18.95
C PHE A 58 -1.90 -10.57 -18.56
N ILE A 59 -1.64 -9.58 -19.42
CA ILE A 59 -2.06 -8.19 -19.18
C ILE A 59 -3.58 -8.08 -19.06
N LEU A 60 -4.31 -8.73 -19.97
CA LEU A 60 -5.78 -8.71 -19.97
C LEU A 60 -6.35 -9.46 -18.75
N GLU A 61 -5.79 -10.61 -18.38
CA GLU A 61 -6.18 -11.36 -17.19
C GLU A 61 -5.91 -10.56 -15.90
N THR A 62 -4.77 -9.87 -15.84
CA THR A 62 -4.43 -9.02 -14.69
C THR A 62 -5.36 -7.80 -14.58
N ALA A 63 -5.68 -7.17 -15.72
CA ALA A 63 -6.62 -6.05 -15.75
C ALA A 63 -8.06 -6.49 -15.39
N ASP A 64 -8.49 -7.66 -15.85
CA ASP A 64 -9.78 -8.25 -15.48
C ASP A 64 -9.81 -8.64 -14.00
N ALA A 65 -8.73 -9.24 -13.49
CA ALA A 65 -8.59 -9.59 -12.08
C ALA A 65 -8.61 -8.35 -11.16
N LEU A 66 -7.96 -7.26 -11.58
CA LEU A 66 -8.05 -5.98 -10.87
C LEU A 66 -9.48 -5.47 -10.80
N LYS A 67 -10.20 -5.49 -11.95
CA LYS A 67 -11.59 -5.05 -12.03
C LYS A 67 -12.55 -5.92 -11.19
N LYS A 68 -12.23 -7.19 -11.02
CA LYS A 68 -13.03 -8.18 -10.28
C LYS A 68 -12.55 -8.41 -8.84
N ASN A 69 -11.65 -7.59 -8.32
CA ASN A 69 -11.05 -7.75 -6.99
C ASN A 69 -10.33 -9.09 -6.75
N LYS A 70 -9.83 -9.72 -7.81
CA LYS A 70 -9.17 -11.05 -7.80
C LYS A 70 -7.66 -10.97 -8.08
N LEU A 71 -7.03 -9.83 -7.77
CA LEU A 71 -5.61 -9.64 -8.08
C LEU A 71 -4.70 -10.58 -7.28
N LEU A 72 -5.04 -10.89 -6.03
CA LEU A 72 -4.31 -11.86 -5.21
C LEU A 72 -4.38 -13.26 -5.80
N GLU A 73 -5.58 -13.70 -6.20
CA GLU A 73 -5.81 -15.00 -6.81
C GLU A 73 -5.06 -15.10 -8.15
N ASN A 74 -5.13 -14.06 -8.97
CA ASN A 74 -4.38 -13.99 -10.23
C ASN A 74 -2.87 -14.06 -10.02
N TYR A 75 -2.35 -13.35 -9.01
CA TYR A 75 -0.93 -13.38 -8.64
C TYR A 75 -0.49 -14.78 -8.18
N ASN A 76 -1.24 -15.40 -7.28
CA ASN A 76 -0.95 -16.73 -6.78
C ASN A 76 -1.09 -17.79 -7.88
N SER A 77 -2.16 -17.75 -8.68
CA SER A 77 -2.36 -18.70 -9.78
C SER A 77 -1.27 -18.60 -10.85
N SER A 78 -0.76 -17.40 -11.10
CA SER A 78 0.37 -17.20 -12.02
C SER A 78 1.64 -17.87 -11.51
N ILE A 79 1.96 -17.74 -10.22
CA ILE A 79 3.09 -18.45 -9.61
C ILE A 79 2.84 -19.97 -9.62
N ASP A 80 1.68 -20.41 -9.15
CA ASP A 80 1.35 -21.82 -8.99
C ASP A 80 1.32 -22.59 -10.34
N LYS A 81 1.01 -21.89 -11.43
CA LYS A 81 0.98 -22.46 -12.79
C LYS A 81 2.36 -22.79 -13.34
N TYR A 82 3.37 -21.99 -13.02
CA TYR A 82 4.70 -22.08 -13.62
C TYR A 82 5.80 -22.46 -12.63
N LYS A 83 5.49 -22.53 -11.32
CA LYS A 83 6.44 -22.94 -10.28
C LYS A 83 7.02 -24.33 -10.54
N THR A 84 8.21 -24.57 -10.00
CA THR A 84 8.83 -25.90 -9.90
C THR A 84 8.92 -26.35 -8.45
N VAL A 85 9.26 -27.61 -8.21
CA VAL A 85 9.50 -28.10 -6.83
C VAL A 85 10.64 -27.32 -6.17
N SER A 86 11.68 -27.02 -6.94
CA SER A 86 12.87 -26.27 -6.48
C SER A 86 12.63 -24.76 -6.35
N CYS A 87 11.61 -24.21 -7.02
CA CYS A 87 11.25 -22.79 -6.94
C CYS A 87 9.72 -22.60 -6.82
N PRO A 88 9.14 -22.89 -5.62
CA PRO A 88 7.69 -22.93 -5.45
C PRO A 88 7.04 -21.54 -5.32
N ASN A 89 7.82 -20.50 -5.10
CA ASN A 89 7.32 -19.18 -4.71
C ASN A 89 7.81 -18.02 -5.58
N CYS A 90 8.45 -18.33 -6.70
CA CYS A 90 8.97 -17.32 -7.62
C CYS A 90 8.84 -17.78 -9.06
N ILE A 91 8.49 -16.87 -9.94
CA ILE A 91 8.47 -17.09 -11.41
C ILE A 91 8.98 -15.84 -12.11
N GLU A 92 9.41 -16.02 -13.35
CA GLU A 92 9.72 -14.89 -14.23
C GLU A 92 8.81 -14.87 -15.46
N MET A 93 8.52 -13.66 -15.94
CA MET A 93 7.79 -13.40 -17.17
C MET A 93 8.55 -12.39 -18.01
N ASN A 94 8.89 -12.76 -19.23
CA ASN A 94 9.57 -11.85 -20.15
C ASN A 94 8.52 -11.07 -20.96
N LEU A 95 8.44 -9.77 -20.72
CA LEU A 95 7.45 -8.92 -21.35
C LEU A 95 7.89 -8.41 -22.73
N THR A 96 9.10 -7.88 -22.84
CA THR A 96 9.57 -7.13 -24.02
C THR A 96 10.70 -7.82 -24.78
N GLY A 97 11.27 -8.90 -24.23
CA GLY A 97 12.42 -9.62 -24.77
C GLY A 97 13.73 -9.26 -24.08
N ASP A 98 13.82 -8.09 -23.49
CA ASP A 98 15.00 -7.53 -22.81
C ASP A 98 14.72 -7.08 -21.36
N GLN A 99 13.48 -7.24 -20.89
CA GLN A 99 13.05 -6.91 -19.53
C GLN A 99 12.12 -8.00 -19.00
N ARG A 100 12.29 -8.38 -17.75
CA ARG A 100 11.45 -9.37 -17.08
C ARG A 100 10.71 -8.76 -15.90
N ASN A 101 9.52 -9.29 -15.64
CA ASN A 101 8.87 -9.22 -14.35
C ASN A 101 9.13 -10.51 -13.58
N ILE A 102 9.69 -10.39 -12.39
CA ILE A 102 9.90 -11.49 -11.46
C ILE A 102 8.86 -11.36 -10.36
N LEU A 103 7.92 -12.31 -10.30
CA LEU A 103 6.90 -12.37 -9.26
C LEU A 103 7.41 -13.26 -8.14
N THR A 104 7.41 -12.77 -6.91
CA THR A 104 7.90 -13.54 -5.77
C THR A 104 7.09 -13.31 -4.50
N ARG A 105 6.83 -14.40 -3.76
CA ARG A 105 6.31 -14.42 -2.39
C ARG A 105 7.30 -15.10 -1.43
N GLU A 106 8.60 -15.12 -1.79
CA GLU A 106 9.65 -15.74 -1.00
C GLU A 106 10.27 -14.72 -0.03
N PRO A 107 10.27 -14.99 1.31
CA PRO A 107 10.81 -14.07 2.31
C PRO A 107 12.28 -13.66 2.07
N GLU A 108 13.14 -14.60 1.67
CA GLU A 108 14.57 -14.31 1.42
C GLU A 108 14.77 -13.42 0.20
N HIS A 109 13.90 -13.51 -0.83
CA HIS A 109 13.91 -12.57 -1.95
C HIS A 109 13.52 -11.17 -1.49
N ILE A 110 12.43 -11.05 -0.72
CA ILE A 110 11.96 -9.77 -0.17
C ILE A 110 13.03 -9.12 0.71
N LYS A 111 13.65 -9.89 1.58
CA LYS A 111 14.77 -9.46 2.41
C LYS A 111 15.94 -8.94 1.57
N THR A 112 16.32 -9.68 0.53
CA THR A 112 17.43 -9.32 -0.34
C THR A 112 17.17 -8.00 -1.05
N VAL A 113 15.99 -7.81 -1.61
CA VAL A 113 15.56 -6.60 -2.31
C VAL A 113 15.48 -5.40 -1.37
N LEU A 114 15.06 -5.60 -0.12
CA LEU A 114 14.83 -4.51 0.83
C LEU A 114 16.05 -4.17 1.69
N THR A 115 17.01 -5.09 1.85
CA THR A 115 18.19 -4.91 2.71
C THR A 115 19.48 -5.39 2.07
N GLY A 116 19.61 -6.69 1.83
CA GLY A 116 20.89 -7.31 1.47
C GLY A 116 21.56 -6.72 0.23
N LYS A 117 20.73 -6.37 -0.76
CA LYS A 117 21.17 -5.71 -2.01
C LYS A 117 20.39 -4.43 -2.29
N PHE A 118 20.07 -3.70 -1.23
CA PHE A 118 19.27 -2.46 -1.32
C PHE A 118 19.80 -1.47 -2.36
N ALA A 119 21.13 -1.37 -2.51
CA ALA A 119 21.76 -0.45 -3.46
C ALA A 119 21.51 -0.83 -4.93
N ASP A 120 21.20 -2.09 -5.20
CA ASP A 120 20.97 -2.61 -6.55
C ASP A 120 19.50 -2.46 -6.99
N TYR A 121 18.59 -2.15 -6.05
CA TYR A 121 17.15 -2.07 -6.29
C TYR A 121 16.59 -0.70 -5.95
N GLY A 122 15.85 -0.13 -6.87
CA GLY A 122 15.18 1.16 -6.71
C GLY A 122 13.76 1.14 -7.24
N LYS A 123 13.21 2.33 -7.46
CA LYS A 123 11.97 2.50 -8.21
C LYS A 123 12.22 2.48 -9.72
N GLY A 124 13.33 3.02 -10.14
CA GLY A 124 13.73 3.12 -11.53
C GLY A 124 13.04 4.25 -12.29
N PRO A 125 13.58 4.61 -13.46
CA PRO A 125 13.07 5.73 -14.24
C PRO A 125 11.65 5.52 -14.76
N GLU A 126 11.30 4.32 -15.22
CA GLU A 126 9.95 4.03 -15.75
C GLU A 126 8.86 4.22 -14.68
N PHE A 127 9.13 3.76 -13.44
CA PHE A 127 8.22 4.00 -12.34
C PHE A 127 8.13 5.50 -12.01
N HIS A 128 9.26 6.18 -11.95
CA HIS A 128 9.29 7.62 -11.71
C HIS A 128 8.46 8.37 -12.75
N ASP A 129 8.68 8.12 -14.06
CA ASP A 129 7.97 8.79 -15.14
C ASP A 129 6.45 8.57 -15.10
N LEU A 130 6.04 7.36 -14.70
CA LEU A 130 4.62 7.01 -14.58
C LEU A 130 3.94 7.66 -13.37
N TRP A 131 4.65 7.80 -12.23
CA TRP A 131 4.08 8.23 -10.95
C TRP A 131 4.35 9.69 -10.60
N SER A 132 5.40 10.31 -11.17
CA SER A 132 5.77 11.69 -10.87
C SER A 132 4.71 12.74 -11.22
N PRO A 133 3.83 12.57 -12.23
CA PRO A 133 2.75 13.53 -12.44
C PRO A 133 1.81 13.66 -11.22
N PHE A 134 1.62 12.60 -10.44
CA PHE A 134 0.82 12.61 -9.22
C PHE A 134 1.66 12.93 -7.98
N LEU A 135 2.71 12.15 -7.72
CA LEU A 135 3.47 12.17 -6.46
C LEU A 135 4.75 13.03 -6.55
N GLY A 136 5.05 13.62 -7.71
CA GLY A 136 6.25 14.42 -7.90
C GLY A 136 7.56 13.67 -7.62
N ASP A 137 8.59 14.41 -7.22
CA ASP A 137 9.89 13.89 -6.79
C ASP A 137 9.88 13.55 -5.28
N SER A 138 8.99 12.66 -4.89
CA SER A 138 8.77 12.29 -3.49
C SER A 138 9.57 11.07 -3.04
N ILE A 139 9.46 10.75 -1.75
CA ILE A 139 10.02 9.54 -1.15
C ILE A 139 9.54 8.24 -1.84
N PHE A 140 8.41 8.26 -2.56
CA PHE A 140 7.86 7.07 -3.24
C PHE A 140 8.36 6.88 -4.65
N THR A 141 8.80 7.94 -5.32
CA THR A 141 9.11 7.96 -6.76
C THR A 141 10.58 8.05 -7.08
N THR A 142 11.42 8.43 -6.10
CA THR A 142 12.84 8.72 -6.29
C THR A 142 13.75 7.63 -5.74
N ASP A 143 15.02 7.65 -6.18
CA ASP A 143 16.07 6.73 -5.77
C ASP A 143 17.33 7.47 -5.31
N GLY A 144 18.28 6.72 -4.74
CA GLY A 144 19.60 7.20 -4.37
C GLY A 144 19.57 8.43 -3.45
N LYS A 145 20.34 9.45 -3.81
CA LYS A 145 20.48 10.69 -3.01
C LYS A 145 19.17 11.49 -2.92
N GLN A 146 18.39 11.52 -4.00
CA GLN A 146 17.13 12.26 -4.04
C GLN A 146 16.12 11.64 -3.06
N TRP A 147 15.98 10.31 -3.04
CA TRP A 147 15.18 9.59 -2.06
C TRP A 147 15.69 9.83 -0.63
N SER A 148 17.01 9.74 -0.41
CA SER A 148 17.60 9.95 0.92
C SER A 148 17.33 11.37 1.43
N ASN A 149 17.44 12.38 0.58
CA ASN A 149 17.11 13.77 0.91
C ASN A 149 15.63 13.91 1.31
N SER A 150 14.71 13.37 0.50
CA SER A 150 13.27 13.39 0.81
C SER A 150 12.99 12.69 2.16
N ARG A 151 13.61 11.52 2.41
CA ARG A 151 13.44 10.80 3.68
C ARG A 151 13.96 11.58 4.88
N ASN A 152 15.13 12.20 4.76
CA ASN A 152 15.72 13.01 5.83
C ASN A 152 14.88 14.26 6.12
N LEU A 153 14.28 14.85 5.09
CA LEU A 153 13.41 16.03 5.21
C LEU A 153 12.15 15.74 6.03
N ILE A 154 11.54 14.56 5.84
CA ILE A 154 10.25 14.24 6.50
C ILE A 154 10.42 13.51 7.84
N ARG A 155 11.55 12.83 8.07
CA ARG A 155 11.79 11.98 9.24
C ARG A 155 11.59 12.66 10.59
N PRO A 156 12.02 13.91 10.82
CA PRO A 156 11.88 14.57 12.14
C PRO A 156 10.42 14.67 12.61
N MET A 157 9.46 14.76 11.68
CA MET A 157 8.05 14.91 12.02
C MET A 157 7.39 13.62 12.50
N PHE A 158 8.03 12.47 12.25
CA PHE A 158 7.57 11.16 12.73
C PHE A 158 8.39 10.66 13.94
N ALA A 159 9.13 11.55 14.60
CA ALA A 159 9.81 11.23 15.85
C ALA A 159 8.83 11.03 17.01
N LYS A 160 9.24 10.23 18.03
CA LYS A 160 8.38 9.78 19.13
C LYS A 160 7.62 10.90 19.83
N ASN A 161 8.28 12.01 20.15
CA ASN A 161 7.68 13.16 20.84
C ASN A 161 6.54 13.82 20.04
N ARG A 162 6.58 13.77 18.70
CA ARG A 162 5.52 14.26 17.83
C ARG A 162 4.35 13.29 17.72
N VAL A 163 4.64 11.99 17.69
CA VAL A 163 3.63 10.93 17.59
C VAL A 163 2.88 10.72 18.92
N SER A 164 3.45 11.14 20.05
CA SER A 164 2.82 11.03 21.36
C SER A 164 1.79 12.13 21.67
N ASP A 165 1.67 13.15 20.82
CA ASP A 165 0.56 14.11 20.90
C ASP A 165 -0.71 13.51 20.27
N LEU A 166 -1.59 13.01 21.13
CA LEU A 166 -2.82 12.32 20.73
C LEU A 166 -4.04 13.26 20.62
N ASP A 167 -3.86 14.56 20.79
CA ASP A 167 -4.97 15.52 20.82
C ASP A 167 -5.75 15.57 19.49
N ILE A 168 -5.05 15.48 18.36
CA ILE A 168 -5.69 15.41 17.05
C ILE A 168 -6.55 14.14 16.93
N PHE A 169 -6.01 12.99 17.39
CA PHE A 169 -6.73 11.72 17.33
C PHE A 169 -8.00 11.77 18.19
N GLU A 170 -7.92 12.32 19.41
CA GLU A 170 -9.10 12.46 20.28
C GLU A 170 -10.18 13.31 19.63
N ARG A 171 -9.84 14.55 19.25
CA ARG A 171 -10.82 15.47 18.65
C ARG A 171 -11.53 14.86 17.44
N ARG A 172 -10.78 14.30 16.51
CA ARG A 172 -11.35 13.73 15.28
C ARG A 172 -12.12 12.43 15.52
N THR A 173 -11.64 11.59 16.44
CA THR A 173 -12.36 10.36 16.83
C THR A 173 -13.68 10.71 17.53
N GLN A 174 -13.73 11.71 18.41
CA GLN A 174 -14.98 12.13 19.05
C GLN A 174 -16.00 12.68 18.04
N ILE A 175 -15.56 13.48 17.05
CA ILE A 175 -16.44 13.95 15.96
C ILE A 175 -16.98 12.73 15.20
N MET A 176 -16.12 11.78 14.83
CA MET A 176 -16.55 10.55 14.13
C MET A 176 -17.56 9.76 14.94
N LEU A 177 -17.32 9.55 16.24
CA LEU A 177 -18.24 8.83 17.13
C LEU A 177 -19.61 9.51 17.25
N GLY A 178 -19.65 10.85 17.14
CA GLY A 178 -20.89 11.64 17.09
C GLY A 178 -21.70 11.46 15.80
N LEU A 179 -21.10 10.88 14.74
CA LEU A 179 -21.76 10.61 13.46
C LEU A 179 -22.30 9.18 13.35
N PHE A 180 -22.07 8.34 14.36
CA PHE A 180 -22.57 6.98 14.33
C PHE A 180 -24.11 6.96 14.32
N ALA A 181 -24.66 6.03 13.55
CA ALA A 181 -26.10 5.83 13.54
C ALA A 181 -26.61 5.40 14.94
N PRO A 182 -27.88 5.66 15.26
CA PRO A 182 -28.50 5.17 16.49
C PRO A 182 -28.30 3.67 16.69
N ALA A 183 -28.29 3.23 17.96
CA ALA A 183 -28.06 1.84 18.32
C ALA A 183 -28.92 0.88 17.48
N GLY A 184 -28.29 -0.15 16.90
CA GLY A 184 -28.95 -1.15 16.07
C GLY A 184 -29.23 -0.73 14.62
N GLN A 185 -28.99 0.51 14.22
CA GLN A 185 -29.05 0.91 12.81
C GLN A 185 -27.73 0.66 12.10
N ALA A 186 -27.81 0.15 10.87
CA ALA A 186 -26.64 -0.12 10.05
C ALA A 186 -26.10 1.13 9.35
N PHE A 187 -24.76 1.28 9.32
CA PHE A 187 -24.08 2.31 8.55
C PHE A 187 -22.72 1.80 8.08
N ASP A 188 -22.13 2.43 7.05
CA ASP A 188 -20.82 2.06 6.55
C ASP A 188 -19.71 2.73 7.35
N LEU A 189 -19.03 1.95 8.17
CA LEU A 189 -17.92 2.39 9.01
C LEU A 189 -16.66 2.73 8.18
N MET A 190 -16.43 2.05 7.06
CA MET A 190 -15.29 2.31 6.19
C MET A 190 -15.33 3.75 5.65
N ASN A 191 -16.49 4.25 5.23
CA ASN A 191 -16.64 5.63 4.78
C ASN A 191 -16.21 6.63 5.86
N LEU A 192 -16.59 6.39 7.12
CA LEU A 192 -16.20 7.25 8.25
C LEU A 192 -14.70 7.17 8.51
N PHE A 193 -14.06 6.02 8.37
CA PHE A 193 -12.61 5.89 8.54
C PHE A 193 -11.82 6.67 7.50
N TYR A 194 -12.23 6.65 6.22
CA TYR A 194 -11.58 7.46 5.19
C TYR A 194 -11.71 8.96 5.46
N ARG A 195 -12.84 9.39 6.04
CA ARG A 195 -13.07 10.79 6.45
C ARG A 195 -12.28 11.15 7.71
N LEU A 196 -12.20 10.23 8.68
CA LEU A 196 -11.38 10.40 9.88
C LEU A 196 -9.91 10.59 9.52
N THR A 197 -9.36 9.69 8.74
CA THR A 197 -7.93 9.67 8.44
C THR A 197 -7.50 10.83 7.55
N ILE A 198 -8.34 11.29 6.61
CA ILE A 198 -8.01 12.49 5.83
C ILE A 198 -8.05 13.75 6.70
N ASP A 199 -8.99 13.85 7.64
CA ASP A 199 -9.09 14.97 8.57
C ASP A 199 -7.88 15.01 9.52
N ILE A 200 -7.48 13.87 10.07
CA ILE A 200 -6.27 13.74 10.90
C ILE A 200 -5.02 14.11 10.08
N THR A 201 -4.89 13.53 8.89
CA THR A 201 -3.70 13.73 8.06
C THR A 201 -3.56 15.18 7.61
N THR A 202 -4.63 15.84 7.18
CA THR A 202 -4.58 17.25 6.76
C THR A 202 -4.30 18.18 7.94
N GLU A 203 -4.86 17.91 9.10
CA GLU A 203 -4.57 18.69 10.31
C GLU A 203 -3.10 18.53 10.74
N PHE A 204 -2.57 17.31 10.74
CA PHE A 204 -1.16 17.04 11.04
C PHE A 204 -0.21 17.70 10.03
N LEU A 205 -0.52 17.59 8.72
CA LEU A 205 0.36 18.12 7.68
C LEU A 205 0.28 19.62 7.54
N LEU A 206 -0.93 20.19 7.53
CA LEU A 206 -1.19 21.57 7.13
C LEU A 206 -1.57 22.47 8.32
N GLY A 207 -1.81 21.87 9.51
CA GLY A 207 -2.32 22.57 10.69
C GLY A 207 -3.81 22.87 10.63
N GLN A 208 -4.51 22.41 9.61
CA GLN A 208 -5.93 22.62 9.40
C GLN A 208 -6.55 21.40 8.72
N SER A 209 -7.63 20.88 9.31
CA SER A 209 -8.43 19.82 8.70
C SER A 209 -9.28 20.34 7.55
N ILE A 210 -9.57 19.45 6.58
CA ILE A 210 -10.59 19.71 5.56
C ILE A 210 -12.01 19.51 6.09
N ASN A 211 -12.18 19.02 7.34
CA ASN A 211 -13.45 18.72 7.99
C ASN A 211 -14.35 17.78 7.17
N SER A 212 -13.77 16.73 6.60
CA SER A 212 -14.47 15.74 5.80
C SER A 212 -15.54 14.98 6.62
N LEU A 213 -15.33 14.81 7.93
CA LEU A 213 -16.33 14.23 8.84
C LEU A 213 -17.62 15.07 8.90
N GLU A 214 -17.51 16.38 8.86
CA GLU A 214 -18.65 17.31 8.93
C GLU A 214 -19.20 17.63 7.53
N ASN A 215 -18.32 17.67 6.52
CA ASN A 215 -18.63 18.01 5.13
C ASN A 215 -18.17 16.88 4.19
N PRO A 216 -18.99 15.83 4.00
CA PRO A 216 -18.60 14.60 3.28
C PRO A 216 -18.40 14.79 1.77
N LYS A 217 -18.90 15.87 1.20
CA LYS A 217 -18.75 16.18 -0.23
C LYS A 217 -17.68 17.24 -0.42
N GLY A 218 -16.61 16.88 -1.15
CA GLY A 218 -15.52 17.80 -1.43
C GLY A 218 -14.76 17.42 -2.68
N ASP A 219 -14.63 18.36 -3.61
CA ASP A 219 -13.93 18.16 -4.90
C ASP A 219 -12.52 17.57 -4.73
N PHE A 220 -11.85 17.89 -3.63
CA PHE A 220 -10.51 17.38 -3.35
C PHE A 220 -10.50 15.87 -3.08
N VAL A 221 -11.43 15.36 -2.26
CA VAL A 221 -11.50 13.94 -1.91
C VAL A 221 -11.83 13.12 -3.16
N ASP A 222 -12.84 13.54 -3.91
CA ASP A 222 -13.29 12.88 -5.14
C ASP A 222 -12.16 12.86 -6.19
N ALA A 223 -11.46 13.98 -6.36
CA ALA A 223 -10.33 14.09 -7.28
C ALA A 223 -9.15 13.20 -6.84
N PHE A 224 -8.89 13.13 -5.54
CA PHE A 224 -7.81 12.32 -4.97
C PHE A 224 -8.05 10.82 -5.20
N GLU A 225 -9.28 10.35 -4.99
CA GLU A 225 -9.69 8.96 -5.26
C GLU A 225 -9.63 8.62 -6.76
N GLU A 226 -10.15 9.50 -7.61
CA GLU A 226 -10.14 9.28 -9.06
C GLU A 226 -8.70 9.24 -9.62
N VAL A 227 -7.79 10.10 -9.15
CA VAL A 227 -6.38 10.09 -9.54
C VAL A 227 -5.71 8.78 -9.14
N GLN A 228 -5.97 8.28 -7.94
CA GLN A 228 -5.40 7.01 -7.47
C GLN A 228 -5.91 5.82 -8.28
N ARG A 229 -7.21 5.76 -8.53
CA ARG A 229 -7.85 4.73 -9.35
C ARG A 229 -7.24 4.67 -10.76
N ILE A 230 -7.09 5.84 -11.41
CA ILE A 230 -6.46 5.92 -12.73
C ILE A 230 -4.97 5.55 -12.65
N GLN A 231 -4.25 6.00 -11.62
CA GLN A 231 -2.84 5.68 -11.44
C GLN A 231 -2.61 4.16 -11.31
N MET A 232 -3.45 3.48 -10.55
CA MET A 232 -3.36 2.02 -10.41
C MET A 232 -3.65 1.31 -11.74
N LEU A 233 -4.65 1.77 -12.48
CA LEU A 233 -4.94 1.24 -13.81
C LEU A 233 -3.76 1.43 -14.77
N LEU A 234 -3.17 2.64 -14.82
CA LEU A 234 -2.00 2.92 -15.66
C LEU A 234 -0.82 2.01 -15.32
N THR A 235 -0.60 1.75 -14.03
CA THR A 235 0.45 0.84 -13.56
C THR A 235 0.17 -0.60 -13.98
N THR A 236 -1.08 -1.05 -13.90
CA THR A 236 -1.48 -2.43 -14.20
C THR A 236 -1.41 -2.75 -15.69
N ILE A 237 -1.81 -1.83 -16.56
CA ILE A 237 -1.78 -2.06 -18.02
C ILE A 237 -0.38 -1.94 -18.61
N GLY A 238 0.63 -1.60 -17.80
CA GLY A 238 2.04 -1.56 -18.20
C GLY A 238 2.26 -0.70 -19.45
N PRO A 239 2.99 -1.19 -20.47
CA PRO A 239 3.31 -0.39 -21.67
C PRO A 239 2.09 0.19 -22.41
N LEU A 240 0.91 -0.39 -22.24
CA LEU A 240 -0.32 0.11 -22.86
C LEU A 240 -0.80 1.44 -22.25
N HIS A 241 -0.24 1.88 -21.12
CA HIS A 241 -0.60 3.15 -20.48
C HIS A 241 -0.43 4.39 -21.40
N HIS A 242 0.43 4.31 -22.41
CA HIS A 242 0.64 5.40 -23.38
C HIS A 242 -0.62 5.70 -24.22
N PHE A 243 -1.47 4.70 -24.43
CA PHE A 243 -2.72 4.82 -25.19
C PHE A 243 -3.93 5.21 -24.34
N TYR A 244 -3.77 5.25 -23.00
CA TYR A 244 -4.88 5.59 -22.11
C TYR A 244 -5.13 7.11 -22.06
N PRO A 245 -6.42 7.59 -22.20
CA PRO A 245 -6.75 9.00 -22.14
C PRO A 245 -6.49 9.60 -20.75
N ARG A 246 -5.66 10.64 -20.66
CA ARG A 246 -5.23 11.24 -19.38
C ARG A 246 -5.97 12.53 -18.99
N ARG A 247 -7.08 12.88 -19.66
CA ARG A 247 -7.80 14.14 -19.36
C ARG A 247 -8.35 14.20 -17.94
N ALA A 248 -9.04 13.14 -17.49
CA ALA A 248 -9.57 13.05 -16.13
C ALA A 248 -8.44 13.06 -15.08
N TYR A 249 -7.40 12.27 -15.30
CA TYR A 249 -6.22 12.22 -14.45
C TYR A 249 -5.55 13.60 -14.26
N LYS A 250 -5.28 14.32 -15.36
CA LYS A 250 -4.68 15.67 -15.31
C LYS A 250 -5.60 16.68 -14.61
N ARG A 251 -6.92 16.58 -14.82
CA ARG A 251 -7.90 17.44 -14.14
C ARG A 251 -7.89 17.19 -12.64
N GLY A 252 -7.89 15.91 -12.21
CA GLY A 252 -7.83 15.56 -10.79
C GLY A 252 -6.54 16.06 -10.12
N ILE A 253 -5.37 15.90 -10.77
CA ILE A 253 -4.10 16.46 -10.26
C ILE A 253 -4.21 17.98 -10.08
N LYS A 254 -4.82 18.69 -11.03
CA LYS A 254 -5.01 20.15 -10.92
C LYS A 254 -5.88 20.52 -9.72
N VAL A 255 -6.91 19.74 -9.40
CA VAL A 255 -7.74 19.96 -8.20
C VAL A 255 -6.90 19.75 -6.93
N ILE A 256 -6.09 18.70 -6.88
CA ILE A 256 -5.16 18.43 -5.77
C ILE A 256 -4.17 19.60 -5.59
N ASP A 257 -3.57 20.08 -6.66
CA ASP A 257 -2.64 21.20 -6.64
C ASP A 257 -3.31 22.50 -6.18
N ASN A 258 -4.52 22.77 -6.65
CA ASN A 258 -5.30 23.95 -6.24
C ASN A 258 -5.63 23.92 -4.73
N PHE A 259 -5.75 22.73 -4.15
CA PHE A 259 -5.95 22.60 -2.70
C PHE A 259 -4.63 22.76 -1.94
N VAL A 260 -3.55 22.11 -2.34
CA VAL A 260 -2.29 22.07 -1.59
C VAL A 260 -1.47 23.37 -1.71
N LEU A 261 -1.37 23.93 -2.92
CA LEU A 261 -0.46 25.06 -3.20
C LEU A 261 -0.77 26.36 -2.41
N PRO A 262 -2.01 26.71 -2.07
CA PRO A 262 -2.27 27.87 -1.20
C PRO A 262 -1.63 27.74 0.19
N PHE A 263 -1.67 26.56 0.79
CA PHE A 263 -1.00 26.31 2.07
C PHE A 263 0.52 26.43 1.94
N VAL A 264 1.09 25.85 0.86
CA VAL A 264 2.53 25.94 0.59
C VAL A 264 2.96 27.40 0.44
N ARG A 265 2.23 28.20 -0.33
CA ARG A 265 2.53 29.64 -0.51
C ARG A 265 2.49 30.38 0.82
N LYS A 266 1.45 30.19 1.61
CA LYS A 266 1.30 30.82 2.93
C LYS A 266 2.46 30.46 3.88
N ALA A 267 2.90 29.20 3.89
CA ALA A 267 4.04 28.80 4.71
C ALA A 267 5.37 29.41 4.21
N LEU A 268 5.52 29.59 2.89
CA LEU A 268 6.70 30.21 2.29
C LEU A 268 6.74 31.76 2.47
N GLU A 269 5.62 32.40 2.79
CA GLU A 269 5.57 33.81 3.17
C GLU A 269 6.16 34.08 4.57
N LEU A 270 6.18 33.06 5.44
CA LEU A 270 6.75 33.20 6.78
C LEU A 270 8.29 33.35 6.70
N PRO A 271 8.87 34.34 7.38
CA PRO A 271 10.32 34.46 7.53
C PRO A 271 10.92 33.25 8.25
N GLU A 272 12.17 32.93 7.95
CA GLU A 272 12.86 31.79 8.56
C GLU A 272 12.95 31.93 10.09
N GLU A 273 13.16 33.14 10.59
CA GLU A 273 13.17 33.42 12.05
C GLU A 273 11.83 33.09 12.73
N GLU A 274 10.73 33.33 12.06
CA GLU A 274 9.39 33.02 12.58
C GLU A 274 9.16 31.51 12.56
N LEU A 275 9.54 30.81 11.48
CA LEU A 275 9.51 29.35 11.42
C LEU A 275 10.39 28.70 12.50
N GLN A 276 11.56 29.28 12.79
CA GLN A 276 12.43 28.82 13.88
C GLN A 276 11.81 29.07 15.26
N LYS A 277 11.09 30.18 15.47
CA LYS A 277 10.32 30.41 16.70
C LYS A 277 9.20 29.39 16.86
N LEU A 278 8.43 29.14 15.78
CA LEU A 278 7.36 28.13 15.76
C LEU A 278 7.91 26.73 16.06
N SER A 279 9.11 26.40 15.57
CA SER A 279 9.71 25.06 15.80
C SER A 279 10.00 24.75 17.27
N ARG A 280 10.11 25.79 18.12
CA ARG A 280 10.27 25.68 19.57
C ARG A 280 8.93 25.48 20.30
N SER A 281 7.80 25.74 19.61
CA SER A 281 6.44 25.54 20.10
C SER A 281 5.88 24.23 19.55
N GLU A 282 5.83 23.18 20.36
CA GLU A 282 5.42 21.84 19.92
C GLU A 282 3.99 21.80 19.33
N ARG A 283 3.07 22.66 19.81
CA ARG A 283 1.65 22.63 19.43
C ARG A 283 1.30 23.32 18.10
N SER A 284 2.08 24.32 17.67
CA SER A 284 1.77 25.13 16.48
C SER A 284 2.65 24.80 15.27
N PHE A 285 3.67 23.97 15.43
CA PHE A 285 4.62 23.62 14.40
C PHE A 285 4.15 22.39 13.60
N THR A 286 3.67 22.63 12.39
CA THR A 286 3.14 21.59 11.51
C THR A 286 4.23 20.92 10.65
N PHE A 287 3.87 19.83 9.98
CA PHE A 287 4.72 19.18 8.98
C PHE A 287 5.11 20.17 7.86
N LEU A 288 4.15 20.97 7.38
CA LEU A 288 4.39 21.99 6.37
C LEU A 288 5.41 23.04 6.81
N HIS A 289 5.33 23.52 8.07
CA HIS A 289 6.32 24.44 8.64
C HIS A 289 7.72 23.81 8.69
N SER A 290 7.82 22.53 9.03
CA SER A 290 9.08 21.79 9.00
C SER A 290 9.66 21.75 7.60
N LEU A 291 8.86 21.44 6.58
CA LEU A 291 9.32 21.45 5.19
C LEU A 291 9.79 22.83 4.74
N ALA A 292 9.01 23.89 5.06
CA ALA A 292 9.33 25.26 4.68
C ALA A 292 10.60 25.78 5.37
N LEU A 293 10.94 25.26 6.55
CA LEU A 293 12.20 25.56 7.23
C LEU A 293 13.42 24.91 6.54
N PHE A 294 13.26 23.72 5.97
CA PHE A 294 14.36 23.00 5.31
C PHE A 294 14.53 23.36 3.83
N THR A 295 13.46 23.76 3.14
CA THR A 295 13.49 24.11 1.72
C THR A 295 12.48 25.20 1.41
N ARG A 296 12.87 26.12 0.51
CA ARG A 296 11.98 27.18 0.00
C ARG A 296 11.44 26.84 -1.40
N ASP A 297 11.71 25.64 -1.93
CA ASP A 297 11.19 25.19 -3.22
C ASP A 297 9.73 24.69 -3.06
N PRO A 298 8.75 25.40 -3.63
CA PRO A 298 7.34 25.03 -3.52
C PRO A 298 7.02 23.68 -4.16
N LYS A 299 7.76 23.27 -5.21
CA LYS A 299 7.58 21.96 -5.83
C LYS A 299 7.97 20.84 -4.89
N VAL A 300 9.13 20.94 -4.25
CA VAL A 300 9.60 19.92 -3.30
C VAL A 300 8.60 19.79 -2.15
N ILE A 301 8.13 20.91 -1.58
CA ILE A 301 7.16 20.89 -0.48
C ILE A 301 5.84 20.24 -0.93
N ARG A 302 5.30 20.65 -2.08
CA ARG A 302 4.07 20.08 -2.67
C ARG A 302 4.19 18.56 -2.83
N ASP A 303 5.30 18.09 -3.40
CA ASP A 303 5.51 16.68 -3.71
C ASP A 303 5.55 15.82 -2.43
N GLN A 304 6.20 16.31 -1.37
CA GLN A 304 6.20 15.60 -0.09
C GLN A 304 4.81 15.60 0.58
N ILE A 305 4.08 16.72 0.54
CA ILE A 305 2.73 16.81 1.12
C ILE A 305 1.78 15.84 0.44
N VAL A 306 1.72 15.83 -0.90
CA VAL A 306 0.82 14.93 -1.64
C VAL A 306 1.18 13.47 -1.39
N ALA A 307 2.48 13.15 -1.31
CA ALA A 307 2.94 11.80 -0.99
C ALA A 307 2.52 11.35 0.41
N VAL A 308 2.64 12.23 1.42
CA VAL A 308 2.25 11.88 2.80
C VAL A 308 0.73 11.87 2.97
N LEU A 309 -0.02 12.72 2.25
CA LEU A 309 -1.49 12.65 2.19
C LEU A 309 -1.97 11.27 1.73
N LEU A 310 -1.38 10.75 0.63
CA LEU A 310 -1.66 9.40 0.16
C LEU A 310 -1.36 8.34 1.23
N ALA A 311 -0.19 8.43 1.85
CA ALA A 311 0.26 7.45 2.82
C ALA A 311 -0.59 7.44 4.10
N GLY A 312 -0.96 8.61 4.62
CA GLY A 312 -1.65 8.73 5.91
C GLY A 312 -3.14 8.41 5.83
N ARG A 313 -3.80 8.79 4.74
CA ARG A 313 -5.24 8.58 4.58
C ARG A 313 -5.58 7.10 4.39
N ASP A 314 -5.13 6.51 3.32
CA ASP A 314 -5.70 5.25 2.82
C ASP A 314 -5.23 4.03 3.61
N THR A 315 -3.97 4.01 4.04
CA THR A 315 -3.41 2.84 4.74
C THR A 315 -4.00 2.65 6.13
N THR A 316 -4.20 3.75 6.86
CA THR A 316 -4.82 3.75 8.18
C THR A 316 -6.31 3.43 8.10
N ALA A 317 -7.05 4.05 7.17
CA ALA A 317 -8.47 3.77 6.94
C ALA A 317 -8.70 2.31 6.54
N SER A 318 -7.87 1.75 5.66
CA SER A 318 -7.92 0.33 5.28
C SER A 318 -7.70 -0.58 6.48
N THR A 319 -6.66 -0.32 7.29
CA THR A 319 -6.36 -1.17 8.45
C THR A 319 -7.49 -1.11 9.49
N LEU A 320 -8.04 0.06 9.77
CA LEU A 320 -9.23 0.21 10.61
C LEU A 320 -10.42 -0.56 10.05
N SER A 321 -10.67 -0.44 8.75
CA SER A 321 -11.78 -1.12 8.07
C SER A 321 -11.70 -2.64 8.21
N TRP A 322 -10.54 -3.22 7.93
CA TRP A 322 -10.32 -4.65 8.09
C TRP A 322 -10.37 -5.10 9.57
N THR A 323 -9.86 -4.27 10.49
CA THR A 323 -9.94 -4.57 11.92
C THR A 323 -11.39 -4.69 12.38
N PHE A 324 -12.23 -3.72 12.02
CA PHE A 324 -13.64 -3.74 12.44
C PHE A 324 -14.50 -4.73 11.65
N TYR A 325 -14.13 -5.03 10.40
CA TYR A 325 -14.73 -6.14 9.65
C TYR A 325 -14.54 -7.47 10.38
N GLU A 326 -13.33 -7.76 10.86
CA GLU A 326 -13.05 -8.98 11.62
C GLU A 326 -13.68 -8.94 13.02
N LEU A 327 -13.56 -7.85 13.75
CA LEU A 327 -14.13 -7.71 15.09
C LEU A 327 -15.65 -7.90 15.09
N ALA A 328 -16.36 -7.47 14.05
CA ALA A 328 -17.81 -7.67 13.91
C ALA A 328 -18.20 -9.14 13.74
N ASN A 329 -17.30 -9.95 13.20
CA ASN A 329 -17.52 -11.38 12.97
C ASN A 329 -16.97 -12.28 14.09
N TYR A 330 -16.06 -11.72 14.92
CA TYR A 330 -15.47 -12.44 16.05
C TYR A 330 -15.84 -11.80 17.40
N PRO A 331 -17.10 -11.96 17.89
CA PRO A 331 -17.59 -11.27 19.09
C PRO A 331 -16.81 -11.63 20.37
N LYS A 332 -16.21 -12.83 20.43
CA LYS A 332 -15.34 -13.21 21.55
C LYS A 332 -14.04 -12.41 21.56
N VAL A 333 -13.47 -12.15 20.39
CA VAL A 333 -12.28 -11.29 20.23
C VAL A 333 -12.63 -9.86 20.62
N TYR A 334 -13.78 -9.35 20.15
CA TYR A 334 -14.27 -8.03 20.52
C TYR A 334 -14.42 -7.88 22.05
N ALA A 335 -15.08 -8.82 22.71
CA ALA A 335 -15.29 -8.80 24.15
C ALA A 335 -13.97 -8.83 24.94
N LYS A 336 -13.01 -9.68 24.52
CA LYS A 336 -11.68 -9.75 25.15
C LYS A 336 -10.89 -8.46 24.98
N LEU A 337 -10.93 -7.86 23.77
CA LEU A 337 -10.31 -6.58 23.50
C LEU A 337 -10.93 -5.46 24.35
N ARG A 338 -12.27 -5.43 24.45
CA ARG A 338 -12.98 -4.46 25.29
C ARG A 338 -12.61 -4.60 26.76
N ALA A 339 -12.52 -5.84 27.26
CA ALA A 339 -12.11 -6.10 28.65
C ALA A 339 -10.71 -5.53 28.94
N GLU A 340 -9.72 -5.71 28.04
CA GLU A 340 -8.38 -5.11 28.21
C GLU A 340 -8.45 -3.57 28.20
N VAL A 341 -9.20 -2.99 27.26
CA VAL A 341 -9.33 -1.53 27.14
C VAL A 341 -9.98 -0.95 28.38
N LEU A 342 -11.07 -1.54 28.89
CA LEU A 342 -11.74 -1.08 30.10
C LEU A 342 -10.89 -1.28 31.36
N ALA A 343 -10.13 -2.36 31.44
CA ALA A 343 -9.21 -2.60 32.56
C ALA A 343 -8.07 -1.55 32.59
N THR A 344 -7.67 -1.03 31.44
CA THR A 344 -6.57 -0.05 31.34
C THR A 344 -7.09 1.38 31.50
N LEU A 345 -8.22 1.71 30.88
CA LEU A 345 -8.70 3.09 30.74
C LEU A 345 -9.94 3.41 31.59
N GLY A 346 -10.66 2.39 32.07
CA GLY A 346 -12.01 2.59 32.58
C GLY A 346 -13.02 2.95 31.48
N GLU A 347 -14.22 3.39 31.88
CA GLU A 347 -15.29 3.72 30.93
C GLU A 347 -15.06 5.06 30.20
N ASP A 348 -14.47 6.05 30.88
CA ASP A 348 -14.33 7.43 30.38
C ASP A 348 -12.87 7.88 30.18
N GLY A 349 -11.89 7.10 30.61
CA GLY A 349 -10.48 7.45 30.60
C GLY A 349 -9.97 7.66 29.16
N ARG A 350 -9.20 8.71 28.97
CA ARG A 350 -8.58 9.04 27.69
C ARG A 350 -7.25 8.29 27.55
N PRO A 351 -7.01 7.54 26.46
CA PRO A 351 -5.75 6.84 26.25
C PRO A 351 -4.55 7.78 26.20
N THR A 352 -3.51 7.45 26.92
CA THR A 352 -2.16 8.00 26.69
C THR A 352 -1.39 7.15 25.71
N TYR A 353 -0.27 7.65 25.20
CA TYR A 353 0.60 6.90 24.30
C TYR A 353 1.17 5.63 24.95
N ASP A 354 1.46 5.68 26.27
CA ASP A 354 1.98 4.55 27.02
C ASP A 354 0.87 3.51 27.32
N ASP A 355 -0.36 3.95 27.55
CA ASP A 355 -1.52 3.04 27.66
C ASP A 355 -1.70 2.24 26.37
N LEU A 356 -1.71 2.91 25.20
CA LEU A 356 -1.82 2.23 23.89
C LEU A 356 -0.72 1.20 23.67
N LYS A 357 0.49 1.45 24.16
CA LYS A 357 1.60 0.50 24.10
C LYS A 357 1.49 -0.66 25.08
N SER A 358 0.89 -0.44 26.23
CA SER A 358 0.76 -1.45 27.28
C SER A 358 -0.28 -2.51 26.94
N MET A 359 -1.34 -2.15 26.18
CA MET A 359 -2.42 -3.03 25.77
C MET A 359 -1.94 -4.09 24.77
N LYS A 360 -1.64 -5.27 25.27
CA LYS A 360 -1.06 -6.37 24.47
C LYS A 360 -2.05 -6.95 23.48
N TYR A 361 -3.30 -7.13 23.90
CA TYR A 361 -4.32 -7.74 23.06
C TYR A 361 -4.77 -6.79 21.93
N LEU A 362 -4.86 -5.50 22.22
CA LEU A 362 -5.05 -4.47 21.20
C LEU A 362 -3.96 -4.54 20.11
N ARG A 363 -2.70 -4.61 20.53
CA ARG A 363 -1.58 -4.74 19.60
C ARG A 363 -1.65 -6.05 18.80
N ASN A 364 -1.98 -7.17 19.45
CA ASN A 364 -2.12 -8.48 18.80
C ASN A 364 -3.25 -8.44 17.76
N THR A 365 -4.38 -7.79 18.07
CA THR A 365 -5.52 -7.59 17.16
C THR A 365 -5.11 -6.83 15.91
N ILE A 366 -4.38 -5.72 16.06
CA ILE A 366 -3.88 -4.91 14.94
C ILE A 366 -2.84 -5.69 14.13
N ASN A 367 -1.92 -6.41 14.78
CA ASN A 367 -0.94 -7.23 14.09
C ASN A 367 -1.59 -8.34 13.28
N GLU A 368 -2.65 -8.97 13.81
CA GLU A 368 -3.38 -10.01 13.09
C GLU A 368 -4.13 -9.44 11.88
N THR A 369 -4.73 -8.28 12.03
CA THR A 369 -5.30 -7.55 10.88
C THR A 369 -4.25 -7.30 9.81
N LEU A 370 -3.10 -6.72 10.17
CA LEU A 370 -2.01 -6.43 9.24
C LEU A 370 -1.36 -7.68 8.64
N ARG A 371 -1.45 -8.81 9.31
CA ARG A 371 -1.00 -10.11 8.79
C ARG A 371 -1.91 -10.61 7.67
N LEU A 372 -3.22 -10.59 7.90
CA LEU A 372 -4.22 -11.03 6.91
C LEU A 372 -4.44 -10.01 5.81
N TYR A 373 -4.38 -8.72 6.14
CA TYR A 373 -4.74 -7.60 5.29
C TYR A 373 -3.68 -6.48 5.34
N PRO A 374 -2.43 -6.75 4.90
CA PRO A 374 -1.43 -5.69 4.84
C PRO A 374 -1.92 -4.58 3.91
N ALA A 375 -1.91 -3.33 4.39
CA ALA A 375 -2.50 -2.20 3.67
C ALA A 375 -1.91 -2.00 2.27
N VAL A 376 -0.60 -2.24 2.08
CA VAL A 376 0.07 -2.23 0.76
C VAL A 376 0.38 -3.66 0.34
N PRO A 377 -0.54 -4.32 -0.39
CA PRO A 377 -0.47 -5.75 -0.66
C PRO A 377 0.64 -6.15 -1.63
N PHE A 378 0.96 -5.27 -2.60
CA PHE A 378 1.96 -5.49 -3.64
C PHE A 378 2.97 -4.36 -3.65
N ASN A 379 4.23 -4.70 -3.90
CA ASN A 379 5.32 -3.76 -4.01
C ASN A 379 6.17 -4.07 -5.23
N VAL A 380 6.78 -3.03 -5.80
CA VAL A 380 7.59 -3.11 -7.01
C VAL A 380 8.96 -2.50 -6.77
N ARG A 381 9.99 -3.18 -7.27
CA ARG A 381 11.36 -2.63 -7.40
C ARG A 381 11.92 -2.94 -8.78
N SER A 382 12.57 -1.95 -9.37
CA SER A 382 13.40 -2.14 -10.56
C SER A 382 14.84 -2.40 -10.13
N ALA A 383 15.51 -3.32 -10.80
CA ALA A 383 16.95 -3.48 -10.65
C ALA A 383 17.64 -2.29 -11.34
N ILE A 384 18.42 -1.53 -10.60
CA ILE A 384 19.19 -0.37 -11.12
C ILE A 384 20.61 -0.75 -11.51
N ALA A 385 21.03 -1.97 -11.15
CA ALA A 385 22.26 -2.63 -11.56
C ALA A 385 21.98 -4.11 -11.83
N ASP A 386 22.90 -4.81 -12.51
CA ASP A 386 22.86 -6.27 -12.62
C ASP A 386 23.11 -6.87 -11.23
N THR A 387 22.26 -7.80 -10.79
CA THR A 387 22.23 -8.32 -9.43
C THR A 387 21.61 -9.72 -9.38
N THR A 388 21.31 -10.25 -8.18
CA THR A 388 20.70 -11.58 -8.04
C THR A 388 19.70 -11.62 -6.88
N LEU A 389 18.74 -12.58 -6.96
CA LEU A 389 18.00 -13.10 -5.81
C LEU A 389 18.69 -14.38 -5.32
N PRO A 390 18.70 -14.68 -4.00
CA PRO A 390 19.63 -15.64 -3.41
C PRO A 390 19.36 -17.11 -3.78
N THR A 391 18.11 -17.48 -4.06
CA THR A 391 17.66 -18.87 -4.24
C THR A 391 16.60 -18.97 -5.32
N GLY A 392 16.20 -20.22 -5.65
CA GLY A 392 15.12 -20.51 -6.61
C GLY A 392 15.62 -20.78 -8.02
N GLY A 393 16.93 -20.71 -8.26
CA GLY A 393 17.54 -21.07 -9.54
C GLY A 393 18.14 -22.47 -9.55
N GLY A 394 18.29 -23.02 -10.74
CA GLY A 394 18.86 -24.36 -10.95
C GLY A 394 17.90 -25.51 -10.62
N PRO A 395 18.36 -26.77 -10.81
CA PRO A 395 17.54 -27.96 -10.60
C PRO A 395 17.09 -28.11 -9.14
N ASP A 396 17.96 -27.78 -8.19
CA ASP A 396 17.75 -27.98 -6.75
C ASP A 396 17.24 -26.71 -6.06
N GLY A 397 17.17 -25.57 -6.77
CA GLY A 397 16.67 -24.29 -6.24
C GLY A 397 17.66 -23.52 -5.33
N ASP A 398 18.89 -23.97 -5.25
CA ASP A 398 19.96 -23.40 -4.41
C ASP A 398 20.80 -22.32 -5.11
N LEU A 399 20.71 -22.27 -6.46
CA LEU A 399 21.42 -21.27 -7.23
C LEU A 399 20.72 -19.90 -7.21
N PRO A 400 21.48 -18.80 -7.26
CA PRO A 400 20.91 -17.47 -7.35
C PRO A 400 20.22 -17.24 -8.70
N ILE A 401 19.07 -16.58 -8.66
CA ILE A 401 18.40 -16.09 -9.86
C ILE A 401 19.06 -14.78 -10.28
N THR A 402 19.56 -14.69 -11.49
CA THR A 402 20.09 -13.44 -12.05
C THR A 402 18.97 -12.44 -12.28
N VAL A 403 19.17 -11.19 -11.85
CA VAL A 403 18.30 -10.05 -12.12
C VAL A 403 19.12 -9.00 -12.84
N LEU A 404 18.80 -8.73 -14.10
CA LEU A 404 19.53 -7.74 -14.89
C LEU A 404 18.96 -6.34 -14.65
N LYS A 405 19.78 -5.33 -14.89
CA LYS A 405 19.34 -3.92 -14.84
C LYS A 405 18.07 -3.73 -15.68
N ASN A 406 17.11 -3.02 -15.12
CA ASN A 406 15.75 -2.76 -15.60
C ASN A 406 14.77 -3.94 -15.45
N ASP A 407 15.18 -5.12 -14.98
CA ASP A 407 14.20 -6.14 -14.56
C ASP A 407 13.38 -5.62 -13.38
N ILE A 408 12.13 -6.04 -13.32
CA ILE A 408 11.18 -5.62 -12.28
C ILE A 408 10.91 -6.80 -11.34
N VAL A 409 11.13 -6.60 -10.05
CA VAL A 409 10.74 -7.54 -9.00
C VAL A 409 9.44 -7.06 -8.36
N ILE A 410 8.40 -7.87 -8.50
CA ILE A 410 7.08 -7.65 -7.90
C ILE A 410 6.93 -8.64 -6.76
N TYR A 411 6.83 -8.13 -5.53
CA TYR A 411 6.62 -8.98 -4.36
C TYR A 411 5.33 -8.60 -3.63
N SER A 412 4.71 -9.61 -3.00
CA SER A 412 3.45 -9.44 -2.29
C SER A 412 3.59 -9.85 -0.82
N ALA A 413 3.46 -8.88 0.07
CA ALA A 413 3.32 -9.14 1.50
C ALA A 413 2.03 -9.94 1.78
N LEU A 414 0.93 -9.60 1.09
CA LEU A 414 -0.36 -10.27 1.23
C LEU A 414 -0.30 -11.76 0.85
N ALA A 415 0.34 -12.08 -0.29
CA ALA A 415 0.50 -13.48 -0.72
C ALA A 415 1.46 -14.25 0.19
N MET A 416 2.57 -13.62 0.61
CA MET A 416 3.57 -14.24 1.48
C MET A 416 3.00 -14.55 2.87
N GLN A 417 2.39 -13.56 3.53
CA GLN A 417 1.90 -13.68 4.89
C GLN A 417 0.72 -14.66 5.05
N ARG A 418 0.12 -15.11 3.94
CA ARG A 418 -0.94 -16.14 3.92
C ARG A 418 -0.42 -17.54 3.60
N ARG A 419 0.87 -17.73 3.38
CA ARG A 419 1.48 -19.04 3.10
C ARG A 419 1.47 -19.91 4.34
N LYS A 420 0.81 -21.07 4.27
CA LYS A 420 0.67 -21.99 5.42
C LYS A 420 2.01 -22.59 5.90
N ASP A 421 2.97 -22.76 5.01
CA ASP A 421 4.30 -23.30 5.31
C ASP A 421 5.18 -22.37 6.17
N LEU A 422 4.79 -21.10 6.32
CA LEU A 422 5.47 -20.14 7.21
C LEU A 422 4.98 -20.18 8.67
N TYR A 423 3.99 -21.01 8.98
CA TYR A 423 3.37 -21.09 10.29
C TYR A 423 3.57 -22.48 10.93
N PRO A 424 3.45 -22.59 12.27
CA PRO A 424 3.32 -23.86 12.94
C PRO A 424 2.12 -24.67 12.39
N PRO A 425 2.15 -26.00 12.51
CA PRO A 425 0.99 -26.84 12.20
C PRO A 425 -0.25 -26.40 12.99
N VAL A 426 -1.42 -26.50 12.36
CA VAL A 426 -2.71 -26.25 13.00
C VAL A 426 -2.90 -27.26 14.13
N SER A 427 -3.33 -26.76 15.31
CA SER A 427 -3.56 -27.55 16.52
C SER A 427 -4.65 -26.89 17.37
N ASP A 428 -5.03 -27.51 18.49
CA ASP A 428 -5.96 -26.92 19.44
C ASP A 428 -5.52 -25.57 20.01
N THR A 429 -4.20 -25.30 19.99
CA THR A 429 -3.59 -24.07 20.50
C THR A 429 -3.11 -23.12 19.41
N PHE A 430 -3.15 -23.53 18.15
CA PHE A 430 -2.71 -22.71 17.00
C PHE A 430 -3.70 -22.79 15.84
N ALA A 431 -4.47 -21.72 15.66
CA ALA A 431 -5.49 -21.61 14.61
C ALA A 431 -4.90 -21.65 13.18
N ASP A 432 -5.68 -22.12 12.19
CA ASP A 432 -5.29 -22.06 10.78
C ASP A 432 -4.87 -20.62 10.41
N PRO A 433 -3.76 -20.45 9.69
CA PRO A 433 -3.30 -19.12 9.25
C PRO A 433 -4.33 -18.30 8.45
N ALA A 434 -5.35 -18.93 7.88
CA ALA A 434 -6.44 -18.24 7.19
C ALA A 434 -7.45 -17.60 8.14
N ILE A 435 -7.47 -17.98 9.42
CA ILE A 435 -8.43 -17.53 10.43
C ILE A 435 -7.86 -16.33 11.19
N PHE A 436 -8.70 -15.32 11.44
CA PHE A 436 -8.38 -14.20 12.30
C PHE A 436 -8.32 -14.66 13.77
N SER A 437 -7.14 -14.63 14.36
CA SER A 437 -6.88 -15.07 15.75
C SER A 437 -5.76 -14.25 16.37
N PRO A 438 -6.08 -13.17 17.07
CA PRO A 438 -5.10 -12.39 17.83
C PRO A 438 -4.34 -13.19 18.89
N GLU A 439 -4.94 -14.31 19.37
CA GLU A 439 -4.34 -15.21 20.35
C GLU A 439 -3.04 -15.84 19.86
N ARG A 440 -2.88 -16.02 18.53
CA ARG A 440 -1.63 -16.59 17.99
C ARG A 440 -0.40 -15.80 18.39
N TRP A 441 -0.52 -14.48 18.56
CA TRP A 441 0.57 -13.59 18.95
C TRP A 441 0.99 -13.71 20.41
N GLU A 442 0.26 -14.46 21.23
CA GLU A 442 0.62 -14.75 22.62
C GLU A 442 1.74 -15.82 22.72
N SER A 443 1.72 -16.80 21.80
CA SER A 443 2.62 -17.96 21.83
C SER A 443 3.53 -18.07 20.59
N TRP A 444 3.29 -17.27 19.55
CA TRP A 444 4.02 -17.32 18.29
C TRP A 444 4.58 -15.96 17.90
N GLN A 445 5.79 -15.98 17.37
CA GLN A 445 6.39 -14.84 16.72
C GLN A 445 6.79 -15.22 15.30
N PRO A 446 6.47 -14.38 14.28
CA PRO A 446 6.88 -14.64 12.92
C PRO A 446 8.41 -14.71 12.81
N LYS A 447 8.91 -15.64 12.00
CA LYS A 447 10.32 -15.62 11.62
C LYS A 447 10.64 -14.28 10.95
N PRO A 448 11.86 -13.75 11.10
CA PRO A 448 12.27 -12.53 10.42
C PRO A 448 11.92 -12.57 8.92
N TRP A 449 11.36 -11.48 8.41
CA TRP A 449 10.94 -11.30 7.01
C TRP A 449 9.70 -12.07 6.55
N THR A 450 9.08 -12.90 7.41
CA THR A 450 7.80 -13.55 7.08
C THR A 450 6.58 -12.69 7.46
N TYR A 451 6.81 -11.56 8.11
CA TYR A 451 5.81 -10.56 8.47
C TYR A 451 6.38 -9.15 8.24
N VAL A 452 5.91 -8.46 7.20
CA VAL A 452 6.47 -7.17 6.74
C VAL A 452 5.39 -6.15 6.35
N PRO A 453 4.40 -5.88 7.22
CA PRO A 453 3.27 -5.01 6.88
C PRO A 453 3.67 -3.56 6.60
N PHE A 454 4.83 -3.14 7.10
CA PHE A 454 5.41 -1.81 6.90
C PHE A 454 6.65 -1.82 6.00
N ASN A 455 6.82 -2.87 5.18
CA ASN A 455 8.07 -3.15 4.48
C ASN A 455 9.25 -3.36 5.44
N GLY A 456 10.47 -3.17 4.98
CA GLY A 456 11.67 -3.33 5.78
C GLY A 456 12.88 -2.60 5.20
N GLY A 457 14.02 -2.70 5.90
CA GLY A 457 15.27 -2.09 5.46
C GLY A 457 15.23 -0.56 5.44
N PRO A 458 16.11 0.10 4.65
CA PRO A 458 16.18 1.56 4.60
C PRO A 458 14.88 2.24 4.14
N ARG A 459 14.03 1.55 3.37
CA ARG A 459 12.72 2.04 2.91
C ARG A 459 11.54 1.57 3.75
N ILE A 460 11.76 1.15 5.00
CA ILE A 460 10.70 0.87 5.97
C ILE A 460 9.78 2.09 6.13
N CYS A 461 8.51 1.87 6.37
CA CYS A 461 7.52 2.94 6.57
C CYS A 461 7.99 3.93 7.64
N ILE A 462 8.11 5.19 7.27
CA ILE A 462 8.58 6.25 8.17
C ILE A 462 7.49 6.65 9.17
N GLY A 463 6.21 6.54 8.78
CA GLY A 463 5.03 6.84 9.59
C GLY A 463 4.50 5.67 10.41
N GLN A 464 5.22 4.54 10.51
CA GLN A 464 4.74 3.33 11.18
C GLN A 464 4.20 3.59 12.60
N ASN A 465 4.94 4.33 13.42
CA ASN A 465 4.53 4.61 14.79
C ASN A 465 3.32 5.54 14.85
N PHE A 466 3.21 6.51 13.93
CA PHE A 466 2.06 7.39 13.81
C PHE A 466 0.80 6.60 13.43
N ALA A 467 0.88 5.78 12.39
CA ALA A 467 -0.23 4.94 11.95
C ALA A 467 -0.70 3.96 13.04
N LEU A 468 0.24 3.29 13.72
CA LEU A 468 -0.11 2.38 14.82
C LEU A 468 -0.73 3.12 16.03
N ALA A 469 -0.29 4.33 16.34
CA ALA A 469 -0.89 5.14 17.39
C ALA A 469 -2.31 5.58 17.01
N GLU A 470 -2.52 6.06 15.78
CA GLU A 470 -3.82 6.46 15.24
C GLU A 470 -4.82 5.30 15.23
N ILE A 471 -4.41 4.13 14.68
CA ILE A 471 -5.24 2.92 14.66
C ILE A 471 -5.59 2.48 16.08
N SER A 472 -4.58 2.36 16.95
CA SER A 472 -4.78 1.94 18.34
C SER A 472 -5.71 2.87 19.10
N TYR A 473 -5.57 4.18 18.89
CA TYR A 473 -6.41 5.20 19.50
C TYR A 473 -7.87 5.06 19.09
N ALA A 474 -8.15 5.01 17.79
CA ALA A 474 -9.50 4.88 17.24
C ALA A 474 -10.15 3.57 17.71
N VAL A 475 -9.43 2.44 17.64
CA VAL A 475 -9.94 1.14 18.11
C VAL A 475 -10.26 1.18 19.60
N ALA A 476 -9.34 1.69 20.45
CA ALA A 476 -9.55 1.77 21.89
C ALA A 476 -10.79 2.60 22.25
N ARG A 477 -10.95 3.80 21.65
CA ARG A 477 -12.10 4.68 21.93
C ARG A 477 -13.43 4.06 21.47
N MET A 478 -13.44 3.37 20.32
CA MET A 478 -14.65 2.72 19.81
C MET A 478 -15.08 1.54 20.68
N VAL A 479 -14.15 0.63 21.04
CA VAL A 479 -14.48 -0.54 21.88
C VAL A 479 -14.73 -0.17 23.34
N GLN A 480 -14.19 0.97 23.81
CA GLN A 480 -14.51 1.54 25.13
C GLN A 480 -15.97 1.99 25.18
N LYS A 481 -16.43 2.73 24.17
CA LYS A 481 -17.77 3.30 24.11
C LYS A 481 -18.86 2.26 23.89
N TYR A 482 -18.63 1.31 22.96
CA TYR A 482 -19.65 0.35 22.54
C TYR A 482 -19.43 -1.03 23.15
N GLU A 483 -20.49 -1.61 23.71
CA GLU A 483 -20.43 -2.94 24.34
C GLU A 483 -20.29 -4.06 23.32
N ARG A 484 -20.97 -3.95 22.19
CA ARG A 484 -20.91 -4.93 21.09
C ARG A 484 -21.15 -4.29 19.75
N MET A 485 -20.76 -5.02 18.72
CA MET A 485 -21.03 -4.68 17.33
C MET A 485 -21.45 -5.93 16.56
N GLU A 486 -22.16 -5.71 15.45
CA GLU A 486 -22.60 -6.75 14.53
C GLU A 486 -22.31 -6.33 13.08
N TYR A 487 -21.90 -7.28 12.26
CA TYR A 487 -21.77 -7.06 10.82
C TYR A 487 -23.16 -7.04 10.18
N ALA A 488 -23.47 -6.04 9.37
CA ALA A 488 -24.77 -5.85 8.75
C ALA A 488 -24.79 -6.20 7.24
N GLY A 489 -23.66 -6.68 6.70
CA GLY A 489 -23.50 -7.07 5.30
C GLY A 489 -23.38 -8.57 5.09
N ASN A 490 -22.97 -8.96 3.87
CA ASN A 490 -22.60 -10.33 3.56
C ASN A 490 -21.11 -10.56 3.89
N TRP A 491 -20.83 -11.02 5.10
CA TRP A 491 -19.44 -11.22 5.54
C TRP A 491 -18.67 -12.20 4.65
N ALA A 492 -19.28 -13.33 4.27
CA ALA A 492 -18.63 -14.35 3.45
C ALA A 492 -18.38 -13.89 1.98
N GLY A 493 -19.11 -12.89 1.52
CA GLY A 493 -18.99 -12.33 0.18
C GLY A 493 -18.07 -11.10 0.10
N GLN A 494 -17.40 -10.72 1.19
CA GLN A 494 -16.47 -9.60 1.17
C GLN A 494 -15.22 -9.95 0.37
N GLU A 495 -14.86 -9.08 -0.58
CA GLU A 495 -13.67 -9.22 -1.40
C GLU A 495 -12.59 -8.20 -1.00
N TYR A 496 -11.34 -8.56 -1.31
CA TYR A 496 -10.19 -7.68 -1.11
C TYR A 496 -10.01 -6.81 -2.35
N ARG A 497 -10.58 -5.60 -2.35
CA ARG A 497 -10.36 -4.65 -3.44
C ARG A 497 -8.92 -4.13 -3.39
N THR A 498 -8.17 -4.40 -4.45
CA THR A 498 -6.78 -3.97 -4.57
C THR A 498 -6.69 -2.74 -5.45
N GLU A 499 -6.33 -1.64 -4.83
CA GLU A 499 -5.87 -0.41 -5.50
C GLU A 499 -4.38 -0.18 -5.13
N ILE A 500 -3.94 1.03 -4.91
CA ILE A 500 -2.61 1.31 -4.31
C ILE A 500 -2.57 0.70 -2.90
N VAL A 501 -3.68 0.83 -2.18
CA VAL A 501 -3.96 0.25 -0.87
C VAL A 501 -5.12 -0.73 -1.01
N GLY A 502 -5.05 -1.85 -0.30
CA GLY A 502 -6.12 -2.84 -0.31
C GLY A 502 -7.20 -2.55 0.73
N CYS A 503 -8.47 -2.64 0.37
CA CYS A 503 -9.58 -2.37 1.28
C CYS A 503 -10.76 -3.32 1.05
N PRO A 504 -11.73 -3.41 2.01
CA PRO A 504 -12.97 -4.13 1.80
C PRO A 504 -13.76 -3.56 0.62
N ASP A 505 -14.20 -4.40 -0.32
CA ASP A 505 -14.88 -3.93 -1.54
C ASP A 505 -16.29 -3.40 -1.26
N GLN A 506 -17.01 -4.05 -0.34
CA GLN A 506 -18.39 -3.73 -0.03
C GLN A 506 -18.54 -2.75 1.15
N GLY A 507 -17.46 -2.04 1.52
CA GLY A 507 -17.45 -1.27 2.75
C GLY A 507 -17.47 -2.14 4.00
N VAL A 508 -17.77 -1.53 5.15
CA VAL A 508 -17.89 -2.22 6.44
C VAL A 508 -19.22 -1.82 7.09
N PRO A 509 -20.35 -2.36 6.59
CA PRO A 509 -21.65 -2.10 7.19
C PRO A 509 -21.76 -2.78 8.55
N VAL A 510 -21.98 -1.99 9.60
CA VAL A 510 -22.03 -2.46 11.00
C VAL A 510 -23.19 -1.83 11.76
N ARG A 511 -23.55 -2.46 12.87
CA ARG A 511 -24.42 -1.94 13.94
C ARG A 511 -23.65 -1.92 15.24
N PHE A 512 -23.74 -0.83 15.96
CA PHE A 512 -23.17 -0.71 17.32
C PHE A 512 -24.26 -0.65 18.37
N PHE A 513 -23.90 -1.12 19.60
CA PHE A 513 -24.78 -1.14 20.74
C PHE A 513 -24.02 -0.65 21.98
N GLU A 514 -24.57 0.34 22.66
CA GLU A 514 -24.06 0.85 23.93
C GLU A 514 -24.48 -0.08 25.09
N ALA A 515 -23.79 0.01 26.23
CA ALA A 515 -24.11 -0.78 27.43
C ALA A 515 -25.56 -0.57 27.85
N GLY A 516 -26.28 -1.66 28.10
CA GLY A 516 -27.68 -1.64 28.50
C GLY A 516 -28.69 -1.40 27.35
N SER A 517 -28.27 -1.21 26.12
CA SER A 517 -29.20 -1.14 24.98
C SER A 517 -29.81 -2.52 24.72
N LYS A 518 -31.14 -2.66 24.87
CA LYS A 518 -31.85 -3.89 24.50
C LYS A 518 -31.76 -4.11 23.01
N ALA A 519 -31.44 -5.32 22.55
CA ALA A 519 -31.69 -5.74 21.17
C ALA A 519 -33.21 -5.61 20.92
N GLN A 520 -33.59 -4.74 20.00
CA GLN A 520 -34.98 -4.70 19.51
C GLN A 520 -35.22 -5.83 18.54
#